data_181a9d078a72b1258066fdfaa56fce6c
#
_entry.id   181a9d078a72b1258066fdfaa56fce6c
#
_cell.length_a   1.000
_cell.length_b   1.000
_cell.length_c   1.000
_cell.angle_alpha   90.00
_cell.angle_beta   90.00
_cell.angle_gamma   90.00
#
_symmetry.space_group_name_H-M   'P 1'
#
loop_
_entity.id
_entity.type
_entity.pdbx_description
1 polymer ?
#
loop_
_entity_poly.entity_id
_entity_poly.type
_entity_poly.pdbx_seq_one_letter_code
_entity_poly.pdbx_strand_id
1 'polypeptide(L)'
;MSLPPDAKPNFATLPSAASLADPLASPLPDRLTGLPPVVSEHTVVLILGSFPGAASLRAGQYYAHPQNQFWKILQALWPQHPVPPAGGPDAYPARCAWLLARGLGVWDVYASCERAGSLDTSIRHAVVNDFARLHGRCPQLAAVAHNGGESFRHAGAVLRSLYPPLPPPPKPLAHDAAGLAGRARDDVPGQPEPTVSGAPTVVATRLPSTSPANASWSFDRKLTAWAALMAQHGLM
;
A
#
# COMPACT_ATOMS: atom_id res chain seq x y z
N MET A 1 -50.60 -65.73 46.22
CA MET A 1 -50.25 -64.49 46.90
C MET A 1 -48.88 -64.13 46.46
N SER A 2 -48.81 -63.25 45.42
CA SER A 2 -47.54 -62.76 44.89
C SER A 2 -47.52 -61.26 45.00
N LEU A 3 -46.46 -60.74 45.61
CA LEU A 3 -46.15 -59.29 45.76
C LEU A 3 -45.71 -58.69 44.43
N PRO A 4 -46.08 -57.44 44.18
CA PRO A 4 -45.59 -56.72 42.96
C PRO A 4 -44.17 -56.22 43.16
N PRO A 5 -43.39 -56.07 42.05
CA PRO A 5 -42.00 -55.61 42.11
C PRO A 5 -41.90 -54.10 42.22
N ASP A 6 -40.78 -53.68 42.82
CA ASP A 6 -40.33 -52.37 43.18
C ASP A 6 -40.39 -51.28 42.04
N ALA A 7 -40.95 -50.13 42.47
CA ALA A 7 -40.88 -48.90 41.70
C ALA A 7 -39.49 -48.24 41.86
N LYS A 8 -38.73 -48.07 40.75
CA LYS A 8 -37.51 -47.31 40.75
C LYS A 8 -37.79 -45.80 40.71
N PRO A 9 -37.03 -44.96 41.42
CA PRO A 9 -37.24 -43.53 41.40
C PRO A 9 -36.80 -42.94 40.06
N ASN A 10 -37.70 -42.11 39.52
CA ASN A 10 -37.47 -41.35 38.27
C ASN A 10 -36.61 -40.12 38.58
N PHE A 11 -35.33 -40.18 38.20
CA PHE A 11 -34.47 -39.00 38.22
C PHE A 11 -34.84 -38.11 37.04
N ALA A 12 -35.52 -37.01 37.33
CA ALA A 12 -35.77 -35.95 36.38
C ALA A 12 -34.42 -35.38 35.91
N THR A 13 -34.11 -35.56 34.62
CA THR A 13 -32.98 -34.98 33.94
C THR A 13 -33.18 -33.48 33.88
N LEU A 14 -32.31 -32.71 34.55
CA LEU A 14 -32.24 -31.26 34.42
C LEU A 14 -31.90 -30.90 32.97
N PRO A 15 -32.51 -29.85 32.37
CA PRO A 15 -32.17 -29.44 31.04
C PRO A 15 -30.74 -28.87 31.02
N SER A 16 -29.93 -29.40 30.13
CA SER A 16 -28.59 -28.91 29.78
C SER A 16 -28.68 -27.42 29.47
N ALA A 17 -27.76 -26.63 30.06
CA ALA A 17 -27.60 -25.22 29.76
C ALA A 17 -27.32 -25.05 28.25
N ALA A 18 -28.38 -24.81 27.47
CA ALA A 18 -28.26 -24.33 26.12
C ALA A 18 -27.57 -22.97 26.20
N SER A 19 -26.36 -22.89 25.64
CA SER A 19 -25.62 -21.68 25.41
C SER A 19 -26.55 -20.66 24.76
N LEU A 20 -26.85 -19.58 25.48
CA LEU A 20 -27.49 -18.39 24.93
C LEU A 20 -26.48 -17.72 23.98
N ALA A 21 -26.42 -18.22 22.76
CA ALA A 21 -25.82 -17.48 21.68
C ALA A 21 -26.71 -16.24 21.45
N ASP A 22 -26.11 -15.06 21.60
CA ASP A 22 -26.75 -13.77 21.37
C ASP A 22 -27.24 -13.72 19.91
N PRO A 23 -28.55 -13.67 19.61
CA PRO A 23 -29.05 -13.67 18.25
C PRO A 23 -28.83 -12.34 17.53
N LEU A 24 -28.15 -11.36 18.15
CA LEU A 24 -27.86 -10.03 17.61
C LEU A 24 -26.40 -9.84 17.20
N ALA A 25 -25.52 -10.81 17.36
CA ALA A 25 -24.19 -10.77 16.80
C ALA A 25 -24.29 -11.04 15.30
N SER A 26 -24.59 -10.02 14.51
CA SER A 26 -24.30 -10.06 13.06
C SER A 26 -22.86 -10.49 12.89
N PRO A 27 -22.54 -11.49 12.03
CA PRO A 27 -21.17 -11.87 11.77
C PRO A 27 -20.41 -10.60 11.33
N LEU A 28 -19.32 -10.29 12.02
CA LEU A 28 -18.45 -9.18 11.61
C LEU A 28 -18.10 -9.41 10.13
N PRO A 29 -18.27 -8.40 9.27
CA PRO A 29 -17.96 -8.56 7.86
C PRO A 29 -16.51 -9.03 7.74
N ASP A 30 -16.28 -10.06 6.90
CA ASP A 30 -14.95 -10.62 6.70
C ASP A 30 -13.95 -9.54 6.33
N ARG A 31 -12.97 -9.32 7.19
CA ARG A 31 -11.92 -8.36 6.95
C ARG A 31 -10.98 -8.88 5.86
N LEU A 32 -10.92 -8.15 4.75
CA LEU A 32 -10.04 -8.47 3.64
C LEU A 32 -8.63 -7.95 3.92
N THR A 33 -7.62 -8.76 3.57
CA THR A 33 -6.19 -8.37 3.63
C THR A 33 -5.68 -8.11 2.22
N GLY A 34 -4.91 -7.02 2.05
CA GLY A 34 -4.29 -6.64 0.78
C GLY A 34 -3.10 -7.53 0.39
N LEU A 35 -2.49 -7.21 -0.75
CA LEU A 35 -1.35 -7.94 -1.29
C LEU A 35 -0.02 -7.30 -0.82
N PRO A 36 1.07 -8.08 -0.74
CA PRO A 36 2.39 -7.54 -0.42
C PRO A 36 2.90 -6.61 -1.54
N PRO A 37 3.80 -5.65 -1.23
CA PRO A 37 4.38 -4.77 -2.24
C PRO A 37 5.28 -5.53 -3.20
N VAL A 38 5.22 -5.18 -4.48
CA VAL A 38 6.17 -5.58 -5.52
C VAL A 38 7.08 -4.39 -5.78
N VAL A 39 8.25 -4.39 -5.17
CA VAL A 39 9.25 -3.30 -5.24
C VAL A 39 10.66 -3.86 -5.22
N SER A 40 11.62 -3.07 -5.71
CA SER A 40 13.05 -3.37 -5.63
C SER A 40 13.85 -2.10 -5.32
N GLU A 41 15.14 -2.23 -5.12
CA GLU A 41 16.09 -1.11 -4.97
C GLU A 41 16.13 -0.19 -6.20
N HIS A 42 15.73 -0.70 -7.37
CA HIS A 42 15.67 0.05 -8.63
C HIS A 42 14.29 0.68 -8.88
N THR A 43 13.37 0.63 -7.92
CA THR A 43 12.06 1.25 -8.08
C THR A 43 12.17 2.77 -8.09
N VAL A 44 11.82 3.39 -9.23
CA VAL A 44 11.78 4.84 -9.45
C VAL A 44 10.38 5.39 -9.27
N VAL A 45 9.37 4.68 -9.77
CA VAL A 45 7.95 5.05 -9.64
C VAL A 45 7.19 3.95 -8.92
N LEU A 46 6.61 4.28 -7.77
CA LEU A 46 5.70 3.40 -7.02
C LEU A 46 4.25 3.69 -7.40
N ILE A 47 3.59 2.73 -8.02
CA ILE A 47 2.18 2.85 -8.39
C ILE A 47 1.33 2.32 -7.23
N LEU A 48 0.42 3.16 -6.71
CA LEU A 48 -0.47 2.81 -5.62
C LEU A 48 -1.93 2.73 -6.06
N GLY A 49 -2.53 1.53 -5.93
CA GLY A 49 -3.98 1.38 -5.91
C GLY A 49 -4.57 1.80 -4.56
N SER A 50 -5.89 1.72 -4.44
CA SER A 50 -6.58 1.86 -3.15
C SER A 50 -6.52 0.56 -2.36
N PHE A 51 -7.10 -0.50 -2.92
CA PHE A 51 -7.14 -1.86 -2.40
C PHE A 51 -7.39 -2.86 -3.54
N PRO A 52 -6.83 -4.09 -3.49
CA PRO A 52 -6.98 -5.04 -4.57
C PRO A 52 -8.44 -5.42 -4.79
N GLY A 53 -8.91 -5.48 -6.05
CA GLY A 53 -10.23 -5.98 -6.39
C GLY A 53 -10.40 -7.48 -6.07
N ALA A 54 -11.63 -7.97 -6.00
CA ALA A 54 -11.92 -9.38 -5.67
C ALA A 54 -11.18 -10.38 -6.58
N ALA A 55 -11.05 -10.09 -7.88
CA ALA A 55 -10.28 -10.92 -8.80
C ALA A 55 -8.79 -10.97 -8.44
N SER A 56 -8.21 -9.82 -8.03
CA SER A 56 -6.82 -9.71 -7.61
C SER A 56 -6.55 -10.46 -6.31
N LEU A 57 -7.44 -10.35 -5.32
CA LEU A 57 -7.33 -11.07 -4.05
C LEU A 57 -7.39 -12.60 -4.27
N ARG A 58 -8.37 -13.07 -5.06
CA ARG A 58 -8.49 -14.52 -5.37
C ARG A 58 -7.27 -15.07 -6.11
N ALA A 59 -6.69 -14.28 -7.00
CA ALA A 59 -5.52 -14.70 -7.79
C ALA A 59 -4.19 -14.45 -7.04
N GLY A 60 -4.15 -13.70 -5.95
CA GLY A 60 -2.92 -13.23 -5.33
C GLY A 60 -2.09 -12.33 -6.25
N GLN A 61 -2.72 -11.58 -7.18
CA GLN A 61 -2.05 -10.86 -8.25
C GLN A 61 -2.59 -9.44 -8.41
N TYR A 62 -1.72 -8.46 -8.56
CA TYR A 62 -2.13 -7.09 -8.86
C TYR A 62 -2.80 -6.99 -10.23
N TYR A 63 -3.91 -6.24 -10.27
CA TYR A 63 -4.64 -5.93 -11.51
C TYR A 63 -5.08 -7.17 -12.32
N ALA A 64 -5.48 -8.26 -11.63
CA ALA A 64 -5.85 -9.53 -12.26
C ALA A 64 -7.20 -9.51 -13.01
N HIS A 65 -8.05 -8.50 -12.77
CA HIS A 65 -9.34 -8.43 -13.48
C HIS A 65 -9.13 -8.22 -15.00
N PRO A 66 -9.73 -9.04 -15.88
CA PRO A 66 -9.46 -9.00 -17.33
C PRO A 66 -9.75 -7.65 -17.99
N GLN A 67 -10.73 -6.90 -17.47
CA GLN A 67 -11.08 -5.57 -17.99
C GLN A 67 -10.23 -4.46 -17.38
N ASN A 68 -9.37 -4.73 -16.39
CA ASN A 68 -8.48 -3.71 -15.85
C ASN A 68 -7.47 -3.31 -16.93
N GLN A 69 -7.28 -2.00 -17.10
CA GLN A 69 -6.43 -1.48 -18.17
C GLN A 69 -4.95 -1.35 -17.78
N PHE A 70 -4.57 -1.68 -16.54
CA PHE A 70 -3.20 -1.52 -16.05
C PHE A 70 -2.16 -2.18 -16.97
N TRP A 71 -2.24 -3.49 -17.13
CA TRP A 71 -1.28 -4.23 -17.97
C TRP A 71 -1.35 -3.83 -19.45
N LYS A 72 -2.54 -3.43 -19.93
CA LYS A 72 -2.73 -2.95 -21.31
C LYS A 72 -2.05 -1.60 -21.54
N ILE A 73 -2.14 -0.70 -20.57
CA ILE A 73 -1.43 0.59 -20.61
C ILE A 73 0.08 0.35 -20.60
N LEU A 74 0.60 -0.48 -19.69
CA LEU A 74 2.02 -0.78 -19.64
C LEU A 74 2.51 -1.41 -20.96
N GLN A 75 1.74 -2.31 -21.56
CA GLN A 75 2.07 -2.88 -22.87
C GLN A 75 2.14 -1.80 -23.98
N ALA A 76 1.22 -0.84 -23.96
CA ALA A 76 1.20 0.24 -24.94
C ALA A 76 2.34 1.27 -24.73
N LEU A 77 2.80 1.45 -23.49
CA LEU A 77 3.95 2.31 -23.18
C LEU A 77 5.28 1.69 -23.64
N TRP A 78 5.42 0.37 -23.59
CA TRP A 78 6.64 -0.34 -24.02
C TRP A 78 6.33 -1.39 -25.08
N PRO A 79 5.97 -0.97 -26.31
CA PRO A 79 5.56 -1.92 -27.37
C PRO A 79 6.72 -2.84 -27.80
N GLN A 80 7.98 -2.38 -27.69
CA GLN A 80 9.16 -3.18 -28.01
C GLN A 80 9.52 -4.22 -26.95
N HIS A 81 8.87 -4.16 -25.79
CA HIS A 81 9.10 -5.05 -24.68
C HIS A 81 7.77 -5.64 -24.20
N PRO A 82 7.26 -6.69 -24.82
CA PRO A 82 5.94 -7.23 -24.53
C PRO A 82 5.80 -7.66 -23.07
N VAL A 83 4.67 -7.30 -22.48
CA VAL A 83 4.31 -7.78 -21.13
C VAL A 83 4.11 -9.29 -21.18
N PRO A 84 4.70 -10.07 -20.28
CA PRO A 84 4.50 -11.53 -20.25
C PRO A 84 3.00 -11.90 -20.21
N PRO A 85 2.59 -12.97 -20.91
CA PRO A 85 1.19 -13.40 -20.96
C PRO A 85 0.63 -13.72 -19.56
N ALA A 86 -0.69 -13.68 -19.40
CA ALA A 86 -1.36 -13.86 -18.10
C ALA A 86 -1.64 -15.32 -17.74
N GLY A 87 -1.10 -16.30 -18.43
CA GLY A 87 -1.42 -17.72 -18.23
C GLY A 87 -0.22 -18.53 -17.73
N GLY A 88 -0.50 -19.53 -16.89
CA GLY A 88 0.51 -20.43 -16.35
C GLY A 88 1.07 -20.03 -14.98
N PRO A 89 1.75 -20.97 -14.29
CA PRO A 89 2.20 -20.80 -12.91
C PRO A 89 3.25 -19.68 -12.75
N ASP A 90 4.11 -19.48 -13.76
CA ASP A 90 5.19 -18.49 -13.72
C ASP A 90 4.80 -17.14 -14.35
N ALA A 91 3.58 -17.01 -14.85
CA ALA A 91 3.14 -15.82 -15.57
C ALA A 91 3.17 -14.56 -14.71
N TYR A 92 2.68 -14.63 -13.49
CA TYR A 92 2.68 -13.46 -12.61
C TYR A 92 4.06 -13.11 -12.05
N PRO A 93 4.90 -14.04 -11.59
CA PRO A 93 6.31 -13.75 -11.30
C PRO A 93 7.05 -13.08 -12.48
N ALA A 94 6.86 -13.57 -13.71
CA ALA A 94 7.44 -12.96 -14.91
C ALA A 94 6.95 -11.50 -15.13
N ARG A 95 5.66 -11.23 -14.91
CA ARG A 95 5.10 -9.86 -14.95
C ARG A 95 5.68 -8.96 -13.87
N CYS A 96 5.85 -9.46 -12.66
CA CYS A 96 6.50 -8.71 -11.59
C CYS A 96 7.96 -8.38 -11.94
N ALA A 97 8.72 -9.35 -12.43
CA ALA A 97 10.10 -9.13 -12.88
C ALA A 97 10.16 -8.12 -14.04
N TRP A 98 9.24 -8.23 -15.01
CA TRP A 98 9.12 -7.29 -16.13
C TRP A 98 8.85 -5.86 -15.65
N LEU A 99 7.97 -5.68 -14.68
CA LEU A 99 7.62 -4.40 -14.07
C LEU A 99 8.81 -3.79 -13.32
N LEU A 100 9.47 -4.58 -12.46
CA LEU A 100 10.63 -4.14 -11.69
C LEU A 100 11.81 -3.75 -12.58
N ALA A 101 12.04 -4.48 -13.67
CA ALA A 101 13.09 -4.18 -14.66
C ALA A 101 12.88 -2.82 -15.36
N ARG A 102 11.70 -2.20 -15.23
CA ARG A 102 11.39 -0.86 -15.76
C ARG A 102 11.35 0.23 -14.68
N GLY A 103 11.93 -0.05 -13.52
CA GLY A 103 11.92 0.91 -12.42
C GLY A 103 10.54 1.14 -11.82
N LEU A 104 9.57 0.25 -12.07
CA LEU A 104 8.22 0.35 -11.53
C LEU A 104 8.06 -0.53 -10.29
N GLY A 105 7.30 -0.03 -9.31
CA GLY A 105 6.79 -0.82 -8.20
C GLY A 105 5.27 -0.72 -8.13
N VAL A 106 4.62 -1.68 -7.48
CA VAL A 106 3.17 -1.63 -7.21
C VAL A 106 2.87 -1.99 -5.76
N TRP A 107 1.92 -1.31 -5.19
CA TRP A 107 1.30 -1.61 -3.90
C TRP A 107 -0.09 -0.98 -3.85
N ASP A 108 -0.73 -1.05 -2.67
CA ASP A 108 -1.99 -0.38 -2.39
C ASP A 108 -1.87 0.52 -1.17
N VAL A 109 -2.76 1.50 -1.06
CA VAL A 109 -2.82 2.38 0.11
C VAL A 109 -3.29 1.60 1.34
N TYR A 110 -4.28 0.73 1.19
CA TYR A 110 -4.85 0.02 2.33
C TYR A 110 -4.26 -1.38 2.50
N ALA A 111 -3.84 -1.68 3.74
CA ALA A 111 -3.39 -3.00 4.17
C ALA A 111 -4.54 -3.96 4.34
N SER A 112 -5.68 -3.47 4.86
CA SER A 112 -6.89 -4.27 5.07
C SER A 112 -8.12 -3.37 5.12
N CYS A 113 -9.27 -3.94 4.80
CA CYS A 113 -10.55 -3.26 4.92
C CYS A 113 -11.72 -4.26 4.96
N GLU A 114 -12.91 -3.75 5.25
CA GLU A 114 -14.18 -4.42 5.02
C GLU A 114 -14.77 -3.86 3.74
N ARG A 115 -15.14 -4.72 2.78
CA ARG A 115 -15.68 -4.26 1.50
C ARG A 115 -16.54 -5.33 0.83
N ALA A 116 -17.75 -4.95 0.46
CA ALA A 116 -18.60 -5.73 -0.43
C ALA A 116 -18.23 -5.43 -1.89
N GLY A 117 -17.91 -6.45 -2.67
CA GLY A 117 -17.53 -6.29 -4.08
C GLY A 117 -16.15 -5.69 -4.30
N SER A 118 -16.00 -4.80 -5.29
CA SER A 118 -14.69 -4.25 -5.71
C SER A 118 -14.68 -2.72 -5.88
N LEU A 119 -15.76 -2.03 -5.49
CA LEU A 119 -15.83 -0.58 -5.60
C LEU A 119 -15.16 0.09 -4.39
N ASP A 120 -14.40 1.15 -4.64
CA ASP A 120 -13.76 1.94 -3.60
C ASP A 120 -14.77 2.60 -2.65
N THR A 121 -15.96 2.96 -3.16
CA THR A 121 -17.05 3.56 -2.38
C THR A 121 -17.63 2.63 -1.31
N SER A 122 -17.41 1.33 -1.41
CA SER A 122 -17.83 0.32 -0.42
C SER A 122 -16.76 -0.04 0.61
N ILE A 123 -15.58 0.57 0.55
CA ILE A 123 -14.50 0.38 1.54
C ILE A 123 -14.92 0.96 2.88
N ARG A 124 -14.80 0.16 3.95
CA ARG A 124 -15.09 0.52 5.34
C ARG A 124 -13.95 0.04 6.23
N HIS A 125 -13.76 0.69 7.35
CA HIS A 125 -12.78 0.32 8.39
C HIS A 125 -11.39 0.00 7.83
N ALA A 126 -10.94 0.79 6.83
CA ALA A 126 -9.68 0.59 6.16
C ALA A 126 -8.50 0.92 7.09
N VAL A 127 -7.48 0.06 7.05
CA VAL A 127 -6.19 0.29 7.68
C VAL A 127 -5.18 0.61 6.58
N VAL A 128 -4.49 1.72 6.71
CA VAL A 128 -3.46 2.15 5.76
C VAL A 128 -2.21 1.30 5.93
N ASN A 129 -1.52 1.00 4.84
CA ASN A 129 -0.24 0.31 4.86
C ASN A 129 0.84 1.16 5.55
N ASP A 130 1.78 0.47 6.18
CA ASP A 130 2.97 1.10 6.74
C ASP A 130 4.02 1.32 5.65
N PHE A 131 4.02 2.52 5.06
CA PHE A 131 4.96 2.89 4.00
C PHE A 131 6.39 3.10 4.51
N ALA A 132 6.60 3.29 5.82
CA ALA A 132 7.95 3.38 6.38
C ALA A 132 8.75 2.09 6.11
N ARG A 133 8.08 0.95 5.94
CA ARG A 133 8.71 -0.33 5.57
C ARG A 133 9.38 -0.32 4.19
N LEU A 134 9.07 0.66 3.33
CA LEU A 134 9.73 0.84 2.03
C LEU A 134 10.97 1.74 2.14
N HIS A 135 11.16 2.43 3.27
CA HIS A 135 12.35 3.23 3.50
C HIS A 135 13.61 2.36 3.39
N GLY A 136 14.57 2.81 2.61
CA GLY A 136 15.79 2.04 2.32
C GLY A 136 15.62 0.87 1.34
N ARG A 137 14.38 0.40 1.08
CA ARG A 137 14.14 -0.64 0.06
C ARG A 137 14.04 -0.09 -1.35
N CYS A 138 13.70 1.19 -1.50
CA CYS A 138 13.54 1.88 -2.77
C CYS A 138 14.35 3.18 -2.79
N PRO A 139 15.70 3.11 -2.74
CA PRO A 139 16.55 4.31 -2.63
C PRO A 139 16.47 5.21 -3.86
N GLN A 140 15.99 4.71 -5.00
CA GLN A 140 15.82 5.46 -6.25
C GLN A 140 14.40 6.01 -6.43
N LEU A 141 13.52 5.87 -5.42
CA LEU A 141 12.14 6.31 -5.53
C LEU A 141 12.05 7.82 -5.74
N ALA A 142 11.50 8.23 -6.90
CA ALA A 142 11.33 9.62 -7.30
C ALA A 142 9.86 10.05 -7.34
N ALA A 143 8.93 9.10 -7.52
CA ALA A 143 7.51 9.40 -7.56
C ALA A 143 6.62 8.31 -6.97
N VAL A 144 5.51 8.76 -6.39
CA VAL A 144 4.37 7.91 -6.02
C VAL A 144 3.20 8.24 -6.94
N ALA A 145 2.84 7.29 -7.80
CA ALA A 145 1.77 7.41 -8.78
C ALA A 145 0.48 6.80 -8.24
N HIS A 146 -0.47 7.61 -7.82
CA HIS A 146 -1.74 7.14 -7.30
C HIS A 146 -2.71 6.80 -8.43
N ASN A 147 -3.03 5.53 -8.60
CA ASN A 147 -3.92 4.99 -9.63
C ASN A 147 -5.40 5.21 -9.27
N GLY A 148 -5.83 6.45 -9.30
CA GLY A 148 -7.19 6.87 -9.01
C GLY A 148 -7.32 7.85 -7.84
N GLY A 149 -8.54 8.38 -7.68
CA GLY A 149 -8.83 9.41 -6.69
C GLY A 149 -8.79 8.91 -5.25
N GLU A 150 -9.27 7.71 -4.99
CA GLU A 150 -9.29 7.14 -3.63
C GLU A 150 -7.86 6.97 -3.10
N SER A 151 -6.97 6.37 -3.88
CA SER A 151 -5.55 6.27 -3.52
C SER A 151 -4.93 7.66 -3.30
N PHE A 152 -5.19 8.64 -4.18
CA PHE A 152 -4.60 9.97 -4.11
C PHE A 152 -5.01 10.78 -2.87
N ARG A 153 -6.18 10.52 -2.28
CA ARG A 153 -6.61 11.16 -1.03
C ARG A 153 -5.62 10.96 0.11
N HIS A 154 -4.80 9.91 0.03
CA HIS A 154 -3.79 9.55 1.02
C HIS A 154 -2.37 10.04 0.68
N ALA A 155 -2.19 10.77 -0.43
CA ALA A 155 -0.86 11.16 -0.94
C ALA A 155 0.03 11.82 0.13
N GLY A 156 -0.48 12.80 0.86
CA GLY A 156 0.28 13.46 1.91
C GLY A 156 0.67 12.55 3.09
N ALA A 157 -0.20 11.61 3.47
CA ALA A 157 0.09 10.64 4.53
C ALA A 157 1.13 9.62 4.08
N VAL A 158 1.03 9.15 2.84
CA VAL A 158 1.99 8.22 2.21
C VAL A 158 3.38 8.84 2.17
N LEU A 159 3.52 10.08 1.68
CA LEU A 159 4.81 10.76 1.61
C LEU A 159 5.43 10.97 3.00
N ARG A 160 4.63 11.37 3.99
CA ARG A 160 5.13 11.52 5.38
C ARG A 160 5.57 10.19 5.98
N SER A 161 4.92 9.08 5.64
CA SER A 161 5.30 7.75 6.13
C SER A 161 6.57 7.23 5.44
N LEU A 162 6.73 7.49 4.13
CA LEU A 162 7.94 7.16 3.38
C LEU A 162 9.17 7.94 3.87
N TYR A 163 8.97 9.21 4.20
CA TYR A 163 10.03 10.13 4.61
C TYR A 163 9.60 10.86 5.89
N PRO A 164 9.68 10.19 7.05
CA PRO A 164 9.37 10.85 8.32
C PRO A 164 10.30 12.06 8.50
N PRO A 165 9.79 13.19 9.01
CA PRO A 165 10.63 14.32 9.31
C PRO A 165 11.76 13.89 10.27
N LEU A 166 12.96 14.42 10.03
CA LEU A 166 14.08 14.18 10.94
C LEU A 166 13.68 14.61 12.37
N PRO A 167 14.04 13.85 13.39
CA PRO A 167 13.83 14.28 14.76
C PRO A 167 14.51 15.63 14.97
N PRO A 168 13.90 16.55 15.72
CA PRO A 168 14.55 17.83 16.04
C PRO A 168 15.93 17.57 16.64
N PRO A 169 16.94 18.41 16.35
CA PRO A 169 18.26 18.28 16.93
C PRO A 169 18.13 18.23 18.46
N PRO A 170 18.93 17.43 19.14
CA PRO A 170 18.92 17.40 20.61
C PRO A 170 19.12 18.83 21.13
N LYS A 171 18.27 19.24 22.07
CA LYS A 171 18.46 20.52 22.73
C LYS A 171 19.90 20.59 23.24
N PRO A 172 20.65 21.69 22.99
CA PRO A 172 21.96 21.84 23.58
C PRO A 172 21.82 21.60 25.08
N LEU A 173 22.63 20.70 25.62
CA LEU A 173 22.76 20.54 27.06
C LEU A 173 23.16 21.92 27.56
N ALA A 174 22.35 22.48 28.46
CA ALA A 174 22.72 23.69 29.16
C ALA A 174 23.97 23.33 30.01
N HIS A 175 25.16 23.53 29.42
CA HIS A 175 26.36 23.57 30.20
C HIS A 175 26.27 24.85 31.00
N ASP A 176 26.27 24.71 32.30
CA ASP A 176 26.37 25.80 33.26
C ASP A 176 27.46 26.77 32.83
N ALA A 177 27.03 27.96 32.42
CA ALA A 177 27.92 29.07 32.11
C ALA A 177 28.43 29.66 33.42
N ALA A 178 29.31 28.92 34.10
CA ALA A 178 30.10 29.46 35.20
C ALA A 178 31.58 29.23 34.89
N GLY A 179 32.23 30.28 34.42
CA GLY A 179 33.69 30.44 34.41
C GLY A 179 34.35 30.03 33.09
N LEU A 180 34.60 31.02 32.25
CA LEU A 180 35.92 31.34 31.68
C LEU A 180 35.75 32.50 30.69
N ALA A 181 35.92 33.71 31.24
CA ALA A 181 36.18 34.89 30.42
C ALA A 181 37.60 34.79 29.85
N GLY A 182 37.74 35.05 28.55
CA GLY A 182 39.01 35.44 27.95
C GLY A 182 39.77 34.36 27.20
N ARG A 183 39.51 34.25 25.91
CA ARG A 183 40.55 34.10 24.87
C ARG A 183 40.00 34.54 23.53
N ALA A 184 40.79 35.35 22.83
CA ALA A 184 40.51 35.96 21.56
C ALA A 184 40.18 34.92 20.50
N ARG A 185 39.21 35.27 19.63
CA ARG A 185 38.90 34.56 18.42
C ARG A 185 39.94 34.89 17.37
N ASP A 186 40.74 33.89 16.99
CA ASP A 186 41.46 33.95 15.75
C ASP A 186 40.47 33.57 14.60
N ASP A 187 40.27 34.52 13.70
CA ASP A 187 39.50 34.35 12.48
C ASP A 187 40.13 33.27 11.60
N VAL A 188 39.47 32.11 11.47
CA VAL A 188 39.75 31.12 10.43
C VAL A 188 38.78 31.36 9.27
N PRO A 189 39.26 31.81 8.10
CA PRO A 189 38.39 32.04 6.95
C PRO A 189 37.92 30.71 6.33
N GLY A 190 36.60 30.58 6.20
CA GLY A 190 35.99 29.87 5.09
C GLY A 190 36.11 28.36 5.08
N GLN A 191 35.48 27.65 6.02
CA GLN A 191 34.99 26.31 5.70
C GLN A 191 33.63 26.47 5.01
N PRO A 192 33.45 25.91 3.79
CA PRO A 192 32.12 25.89 3.19
C PRO A 192 31.21 25.05 4.10
N GLU A 193 30.10 25.67 4.50
CA GLU A 193 29.00 24.94 5.16
C GLU A 193 28.72 23.67 4.34
N PRO A 194 28.53 22.49 4.98
CA PRO A 194 28.15 21.31 4.26
C PRO A 194 26.80 21.58 3.60
N THR A 195 26.81 21.78 2.29
CA THR A 195 25.59 21.77 1.49
C THR A 195 24.94 20.43 1.74
N VAL A 196 23.86 20.45 2.52
CA VAL A 196 22.96 19.30 2.67
C VAL A 196 22.44 19.03 1.27
N SER A 197 23.06 18.07 0.61
CA SER A 197 22.59 17.54 -0.68
C SER A 197 21.14 17.18 -0.47
N GLY A 198 20.24 17.91 -1.18
CA GLY A 198 18.81 17.77 -0.99
C GLY A 198 18.42 16.30 -1.17
N ALA A 199 17.83 15.71 -0.15
CA ALA A 199 17.19 14.41 -0.30
C ALA A 199 16.25 14.48 -1.50
N PRO A 200 16.22 13.46 -2.40
CA PRO A 200 15.38 13.50 -3.58
C PRO A 200 13.94 13.75 -3.14
N THR A 201 13.35 14.85 -3.62
CA THR A 201 11.97 15.20 -3.28
C THR A 201 11.06 14.26 -4.05
N VAL A 202 10.55 13.23 -3.36
CA VAL A 202 9.57 12.30 -3.96
C VAL A 202 8.25 13.04 -4.15
N VAL A 203 7.72 12.99 -5.37
CA VAL A 203 6.47 13.65 -5.73
C VAL A 203 5.30 12.68 -5.77
N ALA A 204 4.14 13.12 -5.33
CA ALA A 204 2.90 12.36 -5.47
C ALA A 204 2.10 12.87 -6.67
N THR A 205 1.74 11.98 -7.59
CA THR A 205 0.98 12.29 -8.79
C THR A 205 -0.31 11.47 -8.85
N ARG A 206 -1.43 12.12 -9.16
CA ARG A 206 -2.70 11.45 -9.41
C ARG A 206 -2.77 11.01 -10.87
N LEU A 207 -2.94 9.71 -11.10
CA LEU A 207 -3.26 9.15 -12.41
C LEU A 207 -4.75 8.80 -12.52
N PRO A 208 -5.30 8.80 -13.75
CA PRO A 208 -6.64 8.27 -13.97
C PRO A 208 -6.64 6.76 -13.67
N SER A 209 -7.63 6.30 -12.89
CA SER A 209 -7.73 4.89 -12.50
C SER A 209 -7.85 3.97 -13.71
N THR A 210 -7.09 2.86 -13.68
CA THR A 210 -7.14 1.79 -14.66
C THR A 210 -8.31 0.83 -14.46
N SER A 211 -9.04 0.97 -13.36
CA SER A 211 -10.24 0.18 -13.06
C SER A 211 -11.31 0.32 -14.15
N PRO A 212 -12.02 -0.76 -14.50
CA PRO A 212 -13.18 -0.69 -15.39
C PRO A 212 -14.29 0.22 -14.85
N ALA A 213 -14.37 0.44 -13.55
CA ALA A 213 -15.30 1.39 -12.94
C ALA A 213 -15.05 2.85 -13.35
N ASN A 214 -13.83 3.19 -13.80
CA ASN A 214 -13.51 4.51 -14.35
C ASN A 214 -13.79 4.58 -15.86
N ALA A 215 -15.05 4.54 -16.24
CA ALA A 215 -15.48 4.60 -17.64
C ALA A 215 -15.43 6.02 -18.24
N SER A 216 -15.30 7.07 -17.43
CA SER A 216 -15.27 8.47 -17.87
C SER A 216 -13.99 8.87 -18.63
N TRP A 217 -12.92 8.09 -18.52
CA TRP A 217 -11.68 8.28 -19.23
C TRP A 217 -11.49 7.19 -20.29
N SER A 218 -11.30 7.60 -21.55
CA SER A 218 -10.93 6.68 -22.63
C SER A 218 -9.54 6.06 -22.37
N PHE A 219 -9.26 4.95 -23.03
CA PHE A 219 -7.95 4.30 -22.97
C PHE A 219 -6.83 5.26 -23.35
N ASP A 220 -6.99 5.99 -24.48
CA ASP A 220 -5.96 6.89 -25.00
C ASP A 220 -5.66 8.05 -24.04
N ARG A 221 -6.69 8.61 -23.41
CA ARG A 221 -6.48 9.66 -22.40
C ARG A 221 -5.75 9.14 -21.17
N LYS A 222 -6.04 7.91 -20.74
CA LYS A 222 -5.31 7.26 -19.65
C LYS A 222 -3.86 7.02 -20.08
N LEU A 223 -3.66 6.46 -21.27
CA LEU A 223 -2.33 6.18 -21.82
C LEU A 223 -1.47 7.45 -21.88
N THR A 224 -2.01 8.56 -22.39
CA THR A 224 -1.31 9.85 -22.44
C THR A 224 -0.87 10.34 -21.06
N ALA A 225 -1.75 10.25 -20.05
CA ALA A 225 -1.42 10.68 -18.70
C ALA A 225 -0.32 9.79 -18.05
N TRP A 226 -0.38 8.49 -18.30
CA TRP A 226 0.61 7.54 -17.83
C TRP A 226 1.96 7.73 -18.53
N ALA A 227 1.95 7.94 -19.86
CA ALA A 227 3.15 8.22 -20.66
C ALA A 227 3.89 9.47 -20.16
N ALA A 228 3.15 10.56 -19.90
CA ALA A 228 3.70 11.80 -19.38
C ALA A 228 4.46 11.58 -18.05
N LEU A 229 3.89 10.82 -17.13
CA LEU A 229 4.57 10.50 -15.87
C LEU A 229 5.83 9.67 -16.09
N MET A 230 5.77 8.62 -16.93
CA MET A 230 6.92 7.75 -17.16
C MET A 230 8.07 8.52 -17.83
N ALA A 231 7.76 9.39 -18.82
CA ALA A 231 8.73 10.25 -19.47
C ALA A 231 9.35 11.26 -18.50
N GLN A 232 8.55 11.87 -17.61
CA GLN A 232 9.04 12.81 -16.59
C GLN A 232 10.10 12.18 -15.67
N HIS A 233 10.05 10.88 -15.46
CA HIS A 233 10.98 10.15 -14.59
C HIS A 233 12.01 9.32 -15.36
N GLY A 234 12.15 9.55 -16.67
CA GLY A 234 13.19 8.92 -17.52
C GLY A 234 13.00 7.40 -17.71
N LEU A 235 11.76 6.91 -17.62
CA LEU A 235 11.45 5.49 -17.78
C LEU A 235 11.06 5.11 -19.21
N MET A 236 11.00 6.08 -20.11
CA MET A 236 10.68 5.91 -21.54
C MET A 236 11.71 6.60 -22.40
#